data_067cb1da9de9d180de1b8d1c6a0655ac
#
_entry.id   067cb1da9de9d180de1b8d1c6a0655ac
#
_cell.length_a   1.000
_cell.length_b   1.000
_cell.length_c   1.000
_cell.angle_alpha   90.00
_cell.angle_beta   90.00
_cell.angle_gamma   90.00
#
_symmetry.space_group_name_H-M   'P 1'
#
loop_
_entity.id
_entity.type
_entity.pdbx_description
1 polymer ?
#
loop_
_entity_poly.entity_id
_entity_poly.type
_entity_poly.pdbx_seq_one_letter_code
_entity_poly.pdbx_strand_id
1 'polypeptide(L)'
;MNIDKQSKATNFLFQYSAIEELYPKIIKNWYNAPIELYPIRSHLINSLEKKAFYSSVDFMIIIQAVEGFWWRFRDESYHTRNSIPKTKNTFIGTILNELLAEFNDVFVLKKCEINIEAIVDSRHYYSHFLPLSKKPNKLEGWPLMKQAKYLRILLICCVLSF
;
A
#
# COMPACT_ATOMS: atom_id res chain seq x y z
N MET A 1 34.48 -20.35 12.00
CA MET A 1 33.01 -20.37 12.08
C MET A 1 32.49 -19.19 11.27
N ASN A 2 32.28 -19.42 9.95
CA ASN A 2 31.78 -18.38 9.05
C ASN A 2 30.27 -18.35 9.15
N ILE A 3 29.74 -17.37 9.85
CA ILE A 3 28.28 -17.12 9.90
C ILE A 3 27.92 -16.39 8.61
N ASP A 4 27.14 -17.09 7.81
CA ASP A 4 26.61 -16.65 6.52
C ASP A 4 25.90 -15.27 6.65
N LYS A 5 26.61 -14.21 6.26
CA LYS A 5 26.06 -12.83 6.26
C LYS A 5 25.09 -12.56 5.09
N GLN A 6 24.85 -13.55 4.21
CA GLN A 6 24.02 -13.35 3.01
C GLN A 6 22.50 -13.39 3.24
N SER A 7 22.01 -13.87 4.39
CA SER A 7 20.56 -14.05 4.59
C SER A 7 19.77 -12.78 4.98
N LYS A 8 20.44 -11.67 5.28
CA LYS A 8 19.77 -10.43 5.74
C LYS A 8 19.46 -9.41 4.64
N ALA A 9 20.06 -9.54 3.45
CA ALA A 9 19.85 -8.55 2.36
C ALA A 9 18.49 -8.67 1.66
N THR A 10 17.77 -9.77 1.83
CA THR A 10 16.51 -10.03 1.13
C THR A 10 15.27 -9.38 1.75
N ASN A 11 15.41 -8.75 2.92
CA ASN A 11 14.27 -8.16 3.66
C ASN A 11 14.03 -6.69 3.32
N PHE A 12 14.89 -6.05 2.54
CA PHE A 12 14.70 -4.66 2.12
C PHE A 12 13.86 -4.59 0.84
N LEU A 13 13.07 -3.53 0.71
CA LEU A 13 12.28 -3.27 -0.48
C LEU A 13 13.18 -3.12 -1.72
N PHE A 14 14.34 -2.48 -1.52
CA PHE A 14 15.42 -2.30 -2.52
C PHE A 14 16.78 -2.20 -1.80
N GLN A 15 17.87 -2.45 -2.51
CA GLN A 15 19.21 -2.27 -2.00
C GLN A 15 19.65 -0.81 -2.22
N TYR A 16 20.48 -0.26 -1.32
CA TYR A 16 21.00 1.11 -1.45
C TYR A 16 21.70 1.34 -2.80
N SER A 17 22.53 0.38 -3.23
CA SER A 17 23.22 0.46 -4.53
C SER A 17 22.28 0.61 -5.74
N ALA A 18 21.02 0.14 -5.61
CA ALA A 18 20.04 0.28 -6.70
C ALA A 18 19.37 1.66 -6.73
N ILE A 19 19.52 2.46 -5.67
CA ILE A 19 18.88 3.77 -5.54
C ILE A 19 19.86 4.91 -5.26
N GLU A 20 21.16 4.62 -5.20
CA GLU A 20 22.20 5.56 -4.77
C GLU A 20 22.12 6.90 -5.53
N GLU A 21 21.97 6.85 -6.85
CA GLU A 21 21.83 8.04 -7.69
C GLU A 21 20.51 8.78 -7.47
N LEU A 22 19.45 8.06 -7.10
CA LEU A 22 18.12 8.63 -6.88
C LEU A 22 17.92 9.08 -5.44
N TYR A 23 18.77 8.62 -4.51
CA TYR A 23 18.60 8.84 -3.07
C TYR A 23 18.49 10.33 -2.69
N PRO A 24 19.31 11.25 -3.21
CA PRO A 24 19.17 12.68 -2.91
C PRO A 24 17.81 13.23 -3.36
N LYS A 25 17.29 12.77 -4.50
CA LYS A 25 15.98 13.18 -5.01
C LYS A 25 14.85 12.64 -4.13
N ILE A 26 14.93 11.37 -3.73
CA ILE A 26 13.94 10.73 -2.82
C ILE A 26 13.88 11.51 -1.50
N ILE A 27 15.04 11.80 -0.90
CA ILE A 27 15.10 12.55 0.37
C ILE A 27 14.54 13.97 0.20
N LYS A 28 14.93 14.67 -0.87
CA LYS A 28 14.39 15.99 -1.16
C LYS A 28 12.86 15.97 -1.30
N ASN A 29 12.33 15.03 -2.06
CA ASN A 29 10.88 14.89 -2.24
C ASN A 29 10.18 14.55 -0.93
N TRP A 30 10.76 13.67 -0.12
CA TRP A 30 10.23 13.33 1.19
C TRP A 30 10.07 14.55 2.11
N TYR A 31 11.07 15.44 2.17
CA TYR A 31 11.02 16.62 3.04
C TYR A 31 10.19 17.77 2.46
N ASN A 32 10.11 17.88 1.13
CA ASN A 32 9.33 18.91 0.43
C ASN A 32 7.91 18.46 0.08
N ALA A 33 7.51 17.28 0.49
CA ALA A 33 6.17 16.76 0.22
C ALA A 33 5.07 17.65 0.84
N PRO A 34 3.92 17.78 0.18
CA PRO A 34 2.80 18.60 0.67
C PRO A 34 2.38 18.21 2.08
N ILE A 35 1.90 19.18 2.86
CA ILE A 35 1.44 18.95 4.24
C ILE A 35 0.29 17.95 4.28
N GLU A 36 -0.52 17.89 3.24
CA GLU A 36 -1.63 16.96 3.08
C GLU A 36 -1.18 15.49 3.03
N LEU A 37 0.09 15.23 2.68
CA LEU A 37 0.68 13.89 2.70
C LEU A 37 1.07 13.45 4.13
N TYR A 38 1.18 14.38 5.07
CA TYR A 38 1.64 14.10 6.43
C TYR A 38 0.86 12.99 7.15
N PRO A 39 -0.48 12.98 7.17
CA PRO A 39 -1.22 11.91 7.83
C PRO A 39 -0.94 10.52 7.22
N ILE A 40 -0.82 10.46 5.90
CA ILE A 40 -0.53 9.21 5.16
C ILE A 40 0.87 8.70 5.50
N ARG A 41 1.87 9.59 5.50
CA ARG A 41 3.25 9.26 5.91
C ARG A 41 3.32 8.81 7.37
N SER A 42 2.60 9.47 8.25
CA SER A 42 2.55 9.08 9.67
C SER A 42 1.99 7.67 9.85
N HIS A 43 0.93 7.33 9.14
CA HIS A 43 0.38 5.97 9.17
C HIS A 43 1.37 4.94 8.60
N LEU A 44 2.09 5.28 7.52
CA LEU A 44 3.12 4.43 6.96
C LEU A 44 4.24 4.19 7.97
N ILE A 45 4.82 5.24 8.57
CA ILE A 45 5.89 5.14 9.56
C ILE A 45 5.44 4.30 10.76
N ASN A 46 4.28 4.61 11.35
CA ASN A 46 3.74 3.85 12.47
C ASN A 46 3.54 2.36 12.12
N SER A 47 3.16 2.05 10.87
CA SER A 47 3.02 0.68 10.41
C SER A 47 4.36 -0.05 10.27
N LEU A 48 5.45 0.67 9.99
CA LEU A 48 6.81 0.11 9.88
C LEU A 48 7.45 -0.15 11.23
N GLU A 49 7.12 0.65 12.24
CA GLU A 49 7.67 0.52 13.60
C GLU A 49 7.07 -0.67 14.37
N LYS A 50 5.88 -1.13 14.00
CA LYS A 50 5.23 -2.26 14.65
C LYS A 50 5.95 -3.58 14.35
N LYS A 51 6.54 -4.19 15.38
CA LYS A 51 7.24 -5.49 15.28
C LYS A 51 6.28 -6.68 15.24
N ALA A 52 5.14 -6.58 15.90
CA ALA A 52 4.12 -7.62 15.98
C ALA A 52 2.86 -7.15 15.27
N PHE A 53 2.24 -8.03 14.59
CA PHE A 53 1.25 -7.78 13.57
C PHE A 53 -0.06 -8.43 13.91
N TYR A 54 -1.05 -8.05 13.42
CA TYR A 54 -1.88 -7.12 12.68
C TYR A 54 -3.29 -7.36 13.16
N SER A 55 -3.86 -6.38 13.73
CA SER A 55 -5.29 -6.39 13.93
C SER A 55 -5.98 -5.99 12.63
N SER A 56 -7.26 -6.28 12.52
CA SER A 56 -8.09 -5.73 11.44
C SER A 56 -8.04 -4.20 11.40
N VAL A 57 -7.72 -3.56 12.52
CA VAL A 57 -7.51 -2.10 12.62
C VAL A 57 -6.29 -1.66 11.80
N ASP A 58 -5.15 -2.37 11.89
CA ASP A 58 -3.96 -2.03 11.12
C ASP A 58 -4.21 -2.18 9.61
N PHE A 59 -4.92 -3.24 9.21
CA PHE A 59 -5.38 -3.41 7.84
C PHE A 59 -6.25 -2.24 7.39
N MET A 60 -7.22 -1.83 8.21
CA MET A 60 -8.12 -0.72 7.90
C MET A 60 -7.39 0.61 7.74
N ILE A 61 -6.42 0.90 8.61
CA ILE A 61 -5.61 2.12 8.54
C ILE A 61 -4.79 2.16 7.24
N ILE A 62 -4.16 1.04 6.87
CA ILE A 62 -3.34 0.99 5.64
C ILE A 62 -4.20 1.18 4.39
N ILE A 63 -5.33 0.48 4.29
CA ILE A 63 -6.19 0.61 3.11
C ILE A 63 -6.82 2.00 3.01
N GLN A 64 -7.19 2.62 4.13
CA GLN A 64 -7.65 4.01 4.17
C GLN A 64 -6.57 5.00 3.75
N ALA A 65 -5.30 4.75 4.12
CA ALA A 65 -4.19 5.60 3.70
C ALA A 65 -3.92 5.49 2.19
N VAL A 66 -4.02 4.29 1.61
CA VAL A 66 -3.94 4.09 0.14
C VAL A 66 -5.08 4.80 -0.58
N GLU A 67 -6.32 4.63 -0.10
CA GLU A 67 -7.51 5.30 -0.64
C GLU A 67 -7.37 6.83 -0.53
N GLY A 68 -6.93 7.33 0.64
CA GLY A 68 -6.71 8.74 0.89
C GLY A 68 -5.61 9.34 0.02
N PHE A 69 -4.55 8.59 -0.27
CA PHE A 69 -3.51 9.00 -1.21
C PHE A 69 -4.09 9.22 -2.60
N TRP A 70 -4.81 8.23 -3.12
CA TRP A 70 -5.40 8.32 -4.46
C TRP A 70 -6.33 9.52 -4.58
N TRP A 71 -7.25 9.74 -3.64
CA TRP A 71 -8.18 10.86 -3.65
C TRP A 71 -7.52 12.23 -3.58
N ARG A 72 -6.40 12.37 -2.90
CA ARG A 72 -5.75 13.65 -2.67
C ARG A 72 -4.75 14.03 -3.75
N PHE A 73 -4.04 13.06 -4.30
CA PHE A 73 -2.83 13.31 -5.06
C PHE A 73 -2.88 12.86 -6.53
N ARG A 74 -4.01 12.33 -6.98
CA ARG A 74 -4.22 12.07 -8.41
C ARG A 74 -4.96 13.24 -9.02
N ASP A 75 -4.36 13.88 -10.03
CA ASP A 75 -4.97 14.98 -10.77
C ASP A 75 -5.94 14.48 -11.86
N GLU A 76 -6.71 15.40 -12.44
CA GLU A 76 -7.66 15.05 -13.48
C GLU A 76 -6.99 14.54 -14.76
N SER A 77 -5.79 15.04 -15.08
CA SER A 77 -5.03 14.59 -16.25
C SER A 77 -4.62 13.13 -16.12
N TYR A 78 -4.24 12.71 -14.92
CA TYR A 78 -3.96 11.33 -14.60
C TYR A 78 -5.23 10.47 -14.71
N HIS A 79 -6.32 10.88 -14.11
CA HIS A 79 -7.61 10.16 -14.17
C HIS A 79 -8.10 10.01 -15.61
N THR A 80 -8.06 11.08 -16.40
CA THR A 80 -8.45 11.04 -17.81
C THR A 80 -7.60 10.07 -18.60
N ARG A 81 -6.29 10.09 -18.43
CA ARG A 81 -5.35 9.21 -19.13
C ARG A 81 -5.59 7.73 -18.81
N ASN A 82 -5.90 7.42 -17.57
CA ASN A 82 -6.13 6.04 -17.12
C ASN A 82 -7.61 5.62 -17.19
N SER A 83 -8.48 6.45 -17.78
CA SER A 83 -9.91 6.16 -17.96
C SER A 83 -10.66 5.90 -16.65
N ILE A 84 -10.15 6.39 -15.52
CA ILE A 84 -10.79 6.25 -14.21
C ILE A 84 -11.28 7.61 -13.73
N PRO A 85 -12.57 7.90 -13.83
CA PRO A 85 -13.11 9.17 -13.40
C PRO A 85 -13.06 9.29 -11.86
N LYS A 86 -12.59 10.44 -11.37
CA LYS A 86 -12.62 10.80 -9.96
C LYS A 86 -14.05 11.17 -9.56
N THR A 87 -14.89 10.17 -9.40
CA THR A 87 -16.29 10.34 -9.00
C THR A 87 -16.52 9.87 -7.56
N LYS A 88 -17.61 10.35 -6.95
CA LYS A 88 -18.03 9.89 -5.62
C LYS A 88 -18.28 8.36 -5.55
N ASN A 89 -18.44 7.73 -6.71
CA ASN A 89 -18.72 6.29 -6.83
C ASN A 89 -17.49 5.45 -7.19
N THR A 90 -16.28 6.02 -7.14
CA THR A 90 -15.07 5.23 -7.39
C THR A 90 -14.83 4.28 -6.22
N PHE A 91 -14.95 2.99 -6.50
CA PHE A 91 -14.79 1.94 -5.48
C PHE A 91 -13.32 1.66 -5.22
N ILE A 92 -13.01 1.28 -3.99
CA ILE A 92 -11.65 0.92 -3.58
C ILE A 92 -11.00 -0.17 -4.47
N GLY A 93 -11.79 -1.10 -5.01
CA GLY A 93 -11.29 -2.11 -5.94
C GLY A 93 -10.74 -1.50 -7.24
N THR A 94 -11.37 -0.46 -7.76
CA THR A 94 -10.90 0.28 -8.94
C THR A 94 -9.60 1.02 -8.63
N ILE A 95 -9.53 1.69 -7.48
CA ILE A 95 -8.33 2.39 -6.98
C ILE A 95 -7.16 1.41 -6.86
N LEU A 96 -7.38 0.24 -6.26
CA LEU A 96 -6.34 -0.77 -6.12
C LEU A 96 -5.85 -1.31 -7.45
N ASN A 97 -6.75 -1.59 -8.40
CA ASN A 97 -6.37 -2.05 -9.74
C ASN A 97 -5.48 -1.03 -10.46
N GLU A 98 -5.82 0.25 -10.37
CA GLU A 98 -5.05 1.32 -11.00
C GLU A 98 -3.66 1.45 -10.40
N LEU A 99 -3.57 1.56 -9.08
CA LEU A 99 -2.29 1.69 -8.39
C LEU A 99 -1.41 0.45 -8.57
N LEU A 100 -1.99 -0.75 -8.58
CA LEU A 100 -1.24 -1.98 -8.83
C LEU A 100 -0.74 -2.07 -10.28
N ALA A 101 -1.48 -1.56 -11.25
CA ALA A 101 -1.02 -1.47 -12.62
C ALA A 101 0.14 -0.49 -12.77
N GLU A 102 0.10 0.65 -12.06
CA GLU A 102 1.19 1.64 -12.05
C GLU A 102 2.48 1.08 -11.46
N PHE A 103 2.39 0.31 -10.37
CA PHE A 103 3.55 -0.25 -9.66
C PHE A 103 3.77 -1.74 -9.91
N ASN A 104 3.23 -2.27 -11.02
CA ASN A 104 3.26 -3.70 -11.33
C ASN A 104 4.65 -4.33 -11.21
N ASP A 105 5.69 -3.66 -11.70
CA ASP A 105 7.06 -4.18 -11.68
C ASP A 105 7.53 -4.49 -10.26
N VAL A 106 7.19 -3.64 -9.29
CA VAL A 106 7.56 -3.87 -7.88
C VAL A 106 6.87 -5.13 -7.35
N PHE A 107 5.60 -5.33 -7.68
CA PHE A 107 4.82 -6.48 -7.20
C PHE A 107 5.26 -7.78 -7.84
N VAL A 108 5.60 -7.77 -9.13
CA VAL A 108 6.20 -8.92 -9.84
C VAL A 108 7.54 -9.29 -9.22
N LEU A 109 8.46 -8.32 -9.05
CA LEU A 109 9.77 -8.56 -8.43
C LEU A 109 9.67 -9.11 -7.00
N LYS A 110 8.69 -8.66 -6.22
CA LYS A 110 8.47 -9.12 -4.83
C LYS A 110 7.59 -10.35 -4.74
N LYS A 111 7.13 -10.91 -5.87
CA LYS A 111 6.22 -12.06 -5.91
C LYS A 111 4.99 -11.86 -5.00
N CYS A 112 4.42 -10.66 -5.04
CA CYS A 112 3.26 -10.30 -4.22
C CYS A 112 1.97 -10.70 -4.95
N GLU A 113 1.17 -11.55 -4.33
CA GLU A 113 -0.13 -11.97 -4.83
C GLU A 113 -1.24 -11.20 -4.11
N ILE A 114 -1.71 -10.12 -4.71
CA ILE A 114 -2.80 -9.32 -4.15
C ILE A 114 -4.14 -9.89 -4.59
N ASN A 115 -5.00 -10.18 -3.62
CA ASN A 115 -6.38 -10.55 -3.86
C ASN A 115 -7.29 -9.35 -3.58
N ILE A 116 -7.59 -8.58 -4.63
CA ILE A 116 -8.37 -7.34 -4.53
C ILE A 116 -9.78 -7.62 -4.01
N GLU A 117 -10.46 -8.67 -4.49
CA GLU A 117 -11.81 -9.01 -4.06
C GLU A 117 -11.86 -9.28 -2.55
N ALA A 118 -10.92 -10.10 -2.06
CA ALA A 118 -10.83 -10.40 -0.64
C ALA A 118 -10.47 -9.16 0.21
N ILE A 119 -9.64 -8.26 -0.30
CA ILE A 119 -9.34 -6.98 0.35
C ILE A 119 -10.59 -6.11 0.43
N VAL A 120 -11.34 -5.95 -0.65
CA VAL A 120 -12.58 -5.16 -0.72
C VAL A 120 -13.62 -5.72 0.25
N ASP A 121 -13.81 -7.03 0.26
CA ASP A 121 -14.75 -7.71 1.17
C ASP A 121 -14.33 -7.52 2.63
N SER A 122 -13.04 -7.68 2.93
CA SER A 122 -12.51 -7.45 4.28
C SER A 122 -12.68 -5.99 4.73
N ARG A 123 -12.39 -5.03 3.85
CA ARG A 123 -12.59 -3.61 4.14
C ARG A 123 -14.06 -3.31 4.47
N HIS A 124 -15.00 -3.81 3.69
CA HIS A 124 -16.43 -3.62 3.95
C HIS A 124 -16.88 -4.33 5.22
N TYR A 125 -16.43 -5.55 5.45
CA TYR A 125 -16.74 -6.30 6.66
C TYR A 125 -16.30 -5.57 7.93
N TYR A 126 -15.03 -5.16 8.00
CA TYR A 126 -14.47 -4.52 9.18
C TYR A 126 -14.92 -3.06 9.37
N SER A 127 -15.27 -2.33 8.29
CA SER A 127 -15.75 -0.95 8.41
C SER A 127 -17.23 -0.83 8.76
N HIS A 128 -18.05 -1.81 8.36
CA HIS A 128 -19.51 -1.75 8.51
C HIS A 128 -20.08 -2.89 9.37
N PHE A 129 -19.21 -3.78 9.90
CA PHE A 129 -19.60 -4.95 10.68
C PHE A 129 -20.69 -5.79 10.00
N LEU A 130 -20.56 -5.98 8.68
CA LEU A 130 -21.54 -6.68 7.88
C LEU A 130 -21.58 -8.17 8.23
N PRO A 131 -22.74 -8.85 8.09
CA PRO A 131 -22.82 -10.29 8.26
C PRO A 131 -21.86 -11.04 7.31
N LEU A 132 -21.25 -12.11 7.80
CA LEU A 132 -20.31 -12.94 7.02
C LEU A 132 -20.94 -13.45 5.72
N SER A 133 -22.24 -13.76 5.74
CA SER A 133 -22.97 -14.19 4.53
C SER A 133 -22.96 -13.18 3.39
N LYS A 134 -22.77 -11.89 3.69
CA LYS A 134 -22.66 -10.82 2.68
C LYS A 134 -21.22 -10.59 2.20
N LYS A 135 -20.24 -11.15 2.91
CA LYS A 135 -18.81 -10.96 2.64
C LYS A 135 -18.04 -12.28 2.79
N PRO A 136 -18.35 -13.28 1.94
CA PRO A 136 -17.79 -14.63 2.07
C PRO A 136 -16.27 -14.68 1.87
N ASN A 137 -15.70 -13.75 1.10
CA ASN A 137 -14.27 -13.70 0.79
C ASN A 137 -13.45 -12.88 1.81
N LYS A 138 -14.08 -12.40 2.90
CA LYS A 138 -13.32 -11.66 3.92
C LYS A 138 -12.19 -12.49 4.48
N LEU A 139 -11.08 -11.84 4.77
CA LEU A 139 -9.87 -12.44 5.32
C LEU A 139 -9.79 -12.25 6.83
N GLU A 140 -9.20 -13.21 7.51
CA GLU A 140 -8.87 -13.16 8.94
C GLU A 140 -7.47 -13.73 9.17
N GLY A 141 -6.87 -13.42 10.33
CA GLY A 141 -5.59 -13.98 10.74
C GLY A 141 -4.48 -13.79 9.72
N TRP A 142 -3.76 -14.85 9.42
CA TRP A 142 -2.59 -14.82 8.53
C TRP A 142 -2.89 -14.34 7.10
N PRO A 143 -3.95 -14.78 6.41
CA PRO A 143 -4.32 -14.25 5.08
C PRO A 143 -4.55 -12.73 5.09
N LEU A 144 -5.21 -12.19 6.11
CA LEU A 144 -5.41 -10.74 6.24
C LEU A 144 -4.07 -10.01 6.42
N MET A 145 -3.19 -10.56 7.26
CA MET A 145 -1.85 -10.03 7.49
C MET A 145 -1.00 -10.00 6.21
N LYS A 146 -1.07 -11.06 5.41
CA LYS A 146 -0.36 -11.14 4.11
C LYS A 146 -0.81 -10.01 3.19
N GLN A 147 -2.11 -9.79 3.07
CA GLN A 147 -2.64 -8.71 2.24
C GLN A 147 -2.33 -7.32 2.82
N ALA A 148 -2.40 -7.12 4.12
CA ALA A 148 -2.00 -5.87 4.76
C ALA A 148 -0.52 -5.53 4.51
N LYS A 149 0.37 -6.54 4.53
CA LYS A 149 1.78 -6.37 4.16
C LYS A 149 1.94 -5.90 2.71
N TYR A 150 1.18 -6.45 1.78
CA TYR A 150 1.24 -6.04 0.38
C TYR A 150 0.68 -4.63 0.16
N LEU A 151 -0.43 -4.28 0.82
CA LEU A 151 -0.96 -2.91 0.83
C LEU A 151 0.04 -1.90 1.40
N ARG A 152 0.85 -2.29 2.39
CA ARG A 152 1.93 -1.45 2.90
C ARG A 152 3.02 -1.21 1.85
N ILE A 153 3.39 -2.23 1.07
CA ILE A 153 4.32 -2.05 -0.05
C ILE A 153 3.73 -1.06 -1.07
N LEU A 154 2.46 -1.21 -1.42
CA LEU A 154 1.76 -0.27 -2.29
C LEU A 154 1.80 1.15 -1.75
N LEU A 155 1.52 1.34 -0.47
CA LEU A 155 1.57 2.65 0.19
C LEU A 155 2.98 3.27 0.16
N ILE A 156 4.03 2.45 0.34
CA ILE A 156 5.43 2.90 0.17
C ILE A 156 5.65 3.40 -1.25
N CYS A 157 5.24 2.64 -2.26
CA CYS A 157 5.36 3.05 -3.66
C CYS A 157 4.63 4.37 -3.92
N CYS A 158 3.39 4.50 -3.45
CA CYS A 158 2.61 5.74 -3.55
C CYS A 158 3.32 6.95 -2.92
N VAL A 159 3.86 6.79 -1.71
CA VAL A 159 4.52 7.89 -0.98
C VAL A 159 5.85 8.27 -1.62
N LEU A 160 6.59 7.32 -2.19
CA LEU A 160 7.88 7.56 -2.85
C LEU A 160 7.74 8.04 -4.31
N SER A 161 6.58 7.88 -4.92
CA SER A 161 6.31 8.37 -6.29
C SER A 161 6.05 9.89 -6.35
N PHE A 162 6.03 10.55 -5.21
CA PHE A 162 5.83 12.01 -5.05
C PHE A 162 7.15 12.80 -5.27
#